data_4958dcee24f8594b9e4a3237f7e89ef2
#
_entry.id   4958dcee24f8594b9e4a3237f7e89ef2
#
_cell.length_a   1.000
_cell.length_b   1.000
_cell.length_c   1.000
_cell.angle_alpha   90.00
_cell.angle_beta   90.00
_cell.angle_gamma   90.00
#
_symmetry.space_group_name_H-M   'P 1'
#
loop_
_entity.id
_entity.type
_entity.pdbx_description
1 polymer ?
#
loop_
_entity_poly.entity_id
_entity_poly.type
_entity_poly.pdbx_seq_one_letter_code
_entity_poly.pdbx_strand_id
1 'polypeptide(L)'
;MKIRQYEKYLNPESRLYIASQIVKQKVRSSLSLLKALSNFYDIDFSTINKEIERVNYNNINSLMMYEGRIASAYWSELTKIFNSLAKDFHFEGRKNLSYSWNMNASDPINALLNYGYAILESMVRKDINTIGLDVSIGYLHEIAPSKHPLVYDLQELFRYVIDYSVIELLETKLKKSDFITTGHYHIRLKPNTAKLLIEKIKNNFNQRYEFRNKQYALENIMFEDIRELSRYIIGNSKHLEFSIPDMAIKRNDNSQIRERIMSIDPEKRKELKINKSTLWYQQKKIKEGKTMKICNKTKVKIELKITK
;
A
#
# COMPACT_ATOMS: atom_id res chain seq x y z
N MET A 1 -0.68 -2.38 31.53
CA MET A 1 -0.47 -2.00 30.14
C MET A 1 -0.22 -0.49 29.99
N LYS A 2 -1.25 0.38 30.12
CA LYS A 2 -1.17 1.83 29.89
C LYS A 2 -0.09 2.52 30.71
N ILE A 3 0.03 2.25 32.03
CA ILE A 3 1.09 2.83 32.85
C ILE A 3 2.46 2.58 32.25
N ARG A 4 2.79 1.34 31.87
CA ARG A 4 4.07 1.01 31.22
C ARG A 4 4.26 1.66 29.85
N GLN A 5 3.15 1.92 29.13
CA GLN A 5 3.18 2.67 27.89
C GLN A 5 3.64 4.12 28.14
N TYR A 6 3.12 4.78 29.19
CA TYR A 6 3.55 6.10 29.61
C TYR A 6 5.02 6.12 30.08
N GLU A 7 5.43 5.15 30.89
CA GLU A 7 6.83 5.03 31.35
C GLU A 7 7.78 4.93 30.15
N LYS A 8 7.45 4.13 29.13
CA LYS A 8 8.24 4.02 27.90
C LYS A 8 8.25 5.31 27.09
N TYR A 9 7.14 6.06 27.06
CA TYR A 9 7.07 7.35 26.38
C TYR A 9 7.92 8.42 27.10
N LEU A 10 7.86 8.47 28.43
CA LEU A 10 8.59 9.46 29.23
C LEU A 10 10.12 9.20 29.25
N ASN A 11 10.54 7.97 29.01
CA ASN A 11 11.97 7.65 28.89
C ASN A 11 12.46 7.93 27.46
N PRO A 12 13.37 8.93 27.24
CA PRO A 12 13.79 9.35 25.91
C PRO A 12 14.42 8.25 25.08
N GLU A 13 15.23 7.37 25.69
CA GLU A 13 15.88 6.26 25.01
C GLU A 13 14.86 5.21 24.53
N SER A 14 13.95 4.83 25.42
CA SER A 14 12.87 3.89 25.07
C SER A 14 11.95 4.44 23.99
N ARG A 15 11.60 5.73 24.08
CA ARG A 15 10.79 6.43 23.08
C ARG A 15 11.47 6.43 21.72
N LEU A 16 12.73 6.84 21.68
CA LEU A 16 13.52 6.86 20.44
C LEU A 16 13.69 5.46 19.86
N TYR A 17 13.94 4.46 20.69
CA TYR A 17 14.04 3.08 20.24
C TYR A 17 12.75 2.62 19.56
N ILE A 18 11.58 2.78 20.19
CA ILE A 18 10.29 2.37 19.61
C ILE A 18 10.01 3.14 18.31
N ALA A 19 10.17 4.46 18.32
CA ALA A 19 10.00 5.30 17.14
C ALA A 19 10.93 4.87 15.99
N SER A 20 12.19 4.52 16.30
CA SER A 20 13.14 4.05 15.29
C SER A 20 12.74 2.72 14.66
N GLN A 21 12.15 1.78 15.43
CA GLN A 21 11.63 0.52 14.86
C GLN A 21 10.43 0.78 13.94
N ILE A 22 9.55 1.72 14.30
CA ILE A 22 8.42 2.14 13.46
C ILE A 22 8.93 2.72 12.13
N VAL A 23 9.87 3.67 12.17
CA VAL A 23 10.44 4.28 10.96
C VAL A 23 11.19 3.24 10.12
N LYS A 24 11.99 2.36 10.74
CA LYS A 24 12.69 1.28 10.05
C LYS A 24 11.73 0.37 9.28
N GLN A 25 10.63 -0.03 9.91
CA GLN A 25 9.64 -0.87 9.24
C GLN A 25 8.87 -0.10 8.16
N LYS A 26 8.50 1.16 8.38
CA LYS A 26 7.92 2.02 7.34
C LYS A 26 8.81 2.08 6.10
N VAL A 27 10.10 2.31 6.26
CA VAL A 27 11.09 2.35 5.17
C VAL A 27 11.13 1.01 4.44
N ARG A 28 11.20 -0.10 5.17
CA ARG A 28 11.17 -1.45 4.60
C ARG A 28 9.91 -1.70 3.79
N SER A 29 8.74 -1.36 4.33
CA SER A 29 7.44 -1.52 3.65
C SER A 29 7.36 -0.67 2.37
N SER A 30 7.84 0.57 2.41
CA SER A 30 7.89 1.46 1.25
C SER A 30 8.80 0.91 0.15
N LEU A 31 10.00 0.43 0.51
CA LEU A 31 10.92 -0.21 -0.43
C LEU A 31 10.34 -1.51 -1.02
N SER A 32 9.67 -2.29 -0.20
CA SER A 32 9.01 -3.52 -0.63
C SER A 32 7.98 -3.25 -1.72
N LEU A 33 7.14 -2.20 -1.55
CA LEU A 33 6.22 -1.79 -2.60
C LEU A 33 6.94 -1.33 -3.87
N LEU A 34 7.93 -0.44 -3.77
CA LEU A 34 8.69 0.02 -4.94
C LEU A 34 9.36 -1.15 -5.68
N LYS A 35 9.97 -2.09 -4.95
CA LYS A 35 10.56 -3.30 -5.54
C LYS A 35 9.51 -4.15 -6.26
N ALA A 36 8.34 -4.34 -5.67
CA ALA A 36 7.26 -5.08 -6.32
C ALA A 36 6.73 -4.37 -7.58
N LEU A 37 6.66 -3.02 -7.55
CA LEU A 37 6.23 -2.19 -8.67
C LEU A 37 7.29 -2.10 -9.78
N SER A 38 8.59 -2.24 -9.48
CA SER A 38 9.66 -2.16 -10.49
C SER A 38 9.60 -3.27 -11.54
N ASN A 39 8.84 -4.33 -11.29
CA ASN A 39 8.53 -5.33 -12.31
C ASN A 39 7.58 -4.82 -13.43
N PHE A 40 6.96 -3.65 -13.24
CA PHE A 40 5.91 -3.11 -14.11
C PHE A 40 6.12 -1.66 -14.51
N TYR A 41 6.91 -0.91 -13.74
CA TYR A 41 7.20 0.50 -13.92
C TYR A 41 8.70 0.75 -13.80
N ASP A 42 9.19 1.72 -14.55
CA ASP A 42 10.57 2.20 -14.41
C ASP A 42 10.70 3.00 -13.11
N ILE A 43 11.47 2.48 -12.15
CA ILE A 43 11.68 3.06 -10.81
C ILE A 43 13.16 3.29 -10.56
N ASP A 44 13.51 4.52 -10.27
CA ASP A 44 14.87 4.88 -9.88
C ASP A 44 15.06 4.76 -8.36
N PHE A 45 15.84 3.78 -7.95
CA PHE A 45 16.19 3.57 -6.54
C PHE A 45 17.37 4.42 -6.04
N SER A 46 18.05 5.17 -6.91
CA SER A 46 19.29 5.88 -6.56
C SER A 46 19.08 6.87 -5.41
N THR A 47 18.05 7.70 -5.51
CA THR A 47 17.75 8.72 -4.50
C THR A 47 17.34 8.11 -3.17
N ILE A 48 16.42 7.13 -3.18
CA ILE A 48 15.94 6.54 -1.93
C ILE A 48 17.04 5.74 -1.22
N ASN A 49 17.88 5.00 -1.95
CA ASN A 49 19.01 4.28 -1.37
C ASN A 49 20.03 5.24 -0.73
N LYS A 50 20.36 6.34 -1.41
CA LYS A 50 21.24 7.39 -0.87
C LYS A 50 20.70 7.98 0.43
N GLU A 51 19.40 8.22 0.53
CA GLU A 51 18.80 8.75 1.76
C GLU A 51 18.75 7.71 2.89
N ILE A 52 18.57 6.43 2.56
CA ILE A 52 18.63 5.33 3.54
C ILE A 52 20.04 5.19 4.12
N GLU A 53 21.08 5.31 3.31
CA GLU A 53 22.49 5.24 3.76
C GLU A 53 22.88 6.40 4.67
N ARG A 54 22.20 7.55 4.56
CA ARG A 54 22.42 8.75 5.41
C ARG A 54 21.72 8.66 6.76
N VAL A 55 21.75 7.48 7.38
CA VAL A 55 21.21 7.28 8.74
C VAL A 55 22.00 8.12 9.72
N ASN A 56 21.35 9.14 10.28
CA ASN A 56 21.91 9.94 11.36
C ASN A 56 20.78 10.54 12.20
N TYR A 57 20.45 9.88 13.31
CA TYR A 57 19.49 10.40 14.27
C TYR A 57 19.87 10.01 15.69
N ASN A 58 19.69 10.94 16.61
CA ASN A 58 19.93 10.76 18.04
C ASN A 58 18.74 11.22 18.90
N ASN A 59 17.69 11.71 18.29
CA ASN A 59 16.46 12.15 18.92
C ASN A 59 15.27 12.03 17.93
N ILE A 60 14.04 12.25 18.43
CA ILE A 60 12.82 12.14 17.63
C ILE A 60 12.82 13.11 16.44
N ASN A 61 13.25 14.36 16.64
CA ASN A 61 13.25 15.36 15.56
C ASN A 61 14.18 14.94 14.39
N SER A 62 15.41 14.51 14.70
CA SER A 62 16.35 14.02 13.67
C SER A 62 15.86 12.74 13.01
N LEU A 63 15.17 11.86 13.74
CA LEU A 63 14.51 10.67 13.19
C LEU A 63 13.38 11.04 12.23
N MET A 64 12.54 12.02 12.58
CA MET A 64 11.48 12.53 11.68
C MET A 64 12.04 13.19 10.42
N MET A 65 13.17 13.93 10.54
CA MET A 65 13.85 14.48 9.37
C MET A 65 14.41 13.39 8.46
N TYR A 66 14.98 12.33 9.02
CA TYR A 66 15.44 11.15 8.27
C TYR A 66 14.26 10.47 7.54
N GLU A 67 13.18 10.21 8.24
CA GLU A 67 11.96 9.64 7.67
C GLU A 67 11.40 10.51 6.55
N GLY A 68 11.31 11.83 6.74
CA GLY A 68 10.79 12.77 5.75
C GLY A 68 11.58 12.80 4.44
N ARG A 69 12.93 12.67 4.48
CA ARG A 69 13.76 12.57 3.28
C ARG A 69 13.46 11.30 2.48
N ILE A 70 13.33 10.17 3.17
CA ILE A 70 12.99 8.89 2.51
C ILE A 70 11.57 8.93 1.95
N ALA A 71 10.62 9.49 2.71
CA ALA A 71 9.24 9.67 2.25
C ALA A 71 9.18 10.55 0.99
N SER A 72 9.97 11.62 0.93
CA SER A 72 10.04 12.48 -0.27
C SER A 72 10.54 11.70 -1.49
N ALA A 73 11.59 10.89 -1.36
CA ALA A 73 12.10 10.06 -2.44
C ALA A 73 11.08 8.99 -2.88
N TYR A 74 10.41 8.34 -1.93
CA TYR A 74 9.34 7.39 -2.19
C TYR A 74 8.18 8.02 -2.97
N TRP A 75 7.69 9.19 -2.54
CA TRP A 75 6.60 9.90 -3.21
C TRP A 75 6.99 10.43 -4.58
N SER A 76 8.25 10.76 -4.82
CA SER A 76 8.75 11.12 -6.16
C SER A 76 8.49 9.99 -7.16
N GLU A 77 8.82 8.75 -6.79
CA GLU A 77 8.58 7.60 -7.67
C GLU A 77 7.09 7.26 -7.83
N LEU A 78 6.31 7.27 -6.76
CA LEU A 78 4.87 7.06 -6.86
C LEU A 78 4.16 8.11 -7.69
N THR A 79 4.61 9.38 -7.65
CA THR A 79 4.06 10.47 -8.46
C THR A 79 4.22 10.18 -9.95
N LYS A 80 5.35 9.63 -10.38
CA LYS A 80 5.56 9.20 -11.78
C LYS A 80 4.55 8.13 -12.18
N ILE A 81 4.35 7.12 -11.32
CA ILE A 81 3.40 6.03 -11.57
C ILE A 81 1.96 6.57 -11.65
N PHE A 82 1.52 7.36 -10.67
CA PHE A 82 0.19 7.93 -10.65
C PHE A 82 -0.09 8.78 -11.89
N ASN A 83 0.84 9.64 -12.30
CA ASN A 83 0.69 10.46 -13.49
C ASN A 83 0.74 9.64 -14.79
N SER A 84 1.43 8.51 -14.82
CA SER A 84 1.38 7.59 -15.97
C SER A 84 0.02 6.92 -16.15
N LEU A 85 -0.68 6.64 -15.03
CA LEU A 85 -1.98 5.97 -15.00
C LEU A 85 -3.15 6.95 -15.18
N ALA A 86 -3.03 8.18 -14.67
CA ALA A 86 -4.12 9.14 -14.59
C ALA A 86 -3.64 10.57 -14.84
N LYS A 87 -3.11 10.84 -16.05
CA LYS A 87 -2.55 12.14 -16.45
C LYS A 87 -3.52 13.30 -16.21
N ASP A 88 -4.81 13.10 -16.46
CA ASP A 88 -5.84 14.13 -16.33
C ASP A 88 -6.12 14.56 -14.89
N PHE A 89 -5.59 13.83 -13.89
CA PHE A 89 -5.80 14.14 -12.47
C PHE A 89 -4.77 15.11 -11.91
N HIS A 90 -3.67 15.40 -12.65
CA HIS A 90 -2.65 16.39 -12.30
C HIS A 90 -2.11 16.25 -10.87
N PHE A 91 -1.69 15.02 -10.49
CA PHE A 91 -1.14 14.77 -9.18
C PHE A 91 0.28 15.35 -9.06
N GLU A 92 0.48 16.27 -8.14
CA GLU A 92 1.78 16.91 -7.89
C GLU A 92 2.48 16.37 -6.63
N GLY A 93 1.93 15.32 -6.02
CA GLY A 93 2.44 14.69 -4.81
C GLY A 93 1.54 14.91 -3.59
N ARG A 94 2.03 14.45 -2.44
CA ARG A 94 1.38 14.67 -1.13
C ARG A 94 1.73 16.07 -0.63
N LYS A 95 1.09 17.09 -1.16
CA LYS A 95 1.28 18.47 -0.67
C LYS A 95 0.59 18.63 0.68
N ASN A 96 1.36 18.93 1.71
CA ASN A 96 0.82 19.60 2.89
C ASN A 96 0.52 21.05 2.48
N LEU A 97 -0.68 21.27 1.97
CA LEU A 97 -1.17 22.64 1.88
C LEU A 97 -1.22 23.17 3.30
N SER A 98 -0.55 24.26 3.56
CA SER A 98 -0.44 24.97 4.83
C SER A 98 -1.79 25.49 5.38
N TYR A 99 -2.89 25.11 4.74
CA TYR A 99 -4.24 25.40 5.21
C TYR A 99 -4.70 24.26 6.12
N SER A 100 -5.07 24.64 7.34
CA SER A 100 -5.46 23.86 8.51
C SER A 100 -6.64 22.86 8.31
N TRP A 101 -7.08 22.60 7.10
CA TRP A 101 -8.24 21.80 6.80
C TRP A 101 -7.82 20.58 5.94
N ASN A 102 -7.00 19.73 6.53
CA ASN A 102 -6.49 18.47 5.93
C ASN A 102 -7.57 17.46 5.50
N MET A 103 -8.84 17.80 5.56
CA MET A 103 -9.93 16.92 5.14
C MET A 103 -10.26 17.05 3.65
N ASN A 104 -9.68 18.03 2.96
CA ASN A 104 -10.02 18.32 1.58
C ASN A 104 -8.86 17.98 0.65
N ALA A 105 -9.17 17.20 -0.37
CA ALA A 105 -8.21 16.86 -1.40
C ALA A 105 -8.30 17.85 -2.57
N SER A 106 -7.15 18.31 -3.05
CA SER A 106 -7.06 19.21 -4.21
C SER A 106 -7.16 18.50 -5.55
N ASP A 107 -6.96 17.19 -5.57
CA ASP A 107 -6.98 16.35 -6.76
C ASP A 107 -7.58 14.96 -6.43
N PRO A 108 -8.02 14.22 -7.47
CA PRO A 108 -8.66 12.91 -7.30
C PRO A 108 -7.77 11.86 -6.62
N ILE A 109 -6.44 11.88 -6.86
CA ILE A 109 -5.51 10.90 -6.28
C ILE A 109 -5.36 11.15 -4.78
N ASN A 110 -5.19 12.41 -4.35
CA ASN A 110 -5.20 12.75 -2.93
C ASN A 110 -6.54 12.42 -2.27
N ALA A 111 -7.67 12.55 -2.97
CA ALA A 111 -8.97 12.12 -2.44
C ALA A 111 -9.02 10.60 -2.20
N LEU A 112 -8.51 9.78 -3.13
CA LEU A 112 -8.41 8.33 -2.98
C LEU A 112 -7.50 7.95 -1.81
N LEU A 113 -6.30 8.55 -1.74
CA LEU A 113 -5.33 8.28 -0.68
C LEU A 113 -5.88 8.67 0.70
N ASN A 114 -6.47 9.86 0.84
CA ASN A 114 -7.06 10.31 2.12
C ASN A 114 -8.19 9.38 2.58
N TYR A 115 -9.07 8.96 1.65
CA TYR A 115 -10.14 8.03 1.97
C TYR A 115 -9.59 6.65 2.40
N GLY A 116 -8.60 6.14 1.68
CA GLY A 116 -7.95 4.87 2.01
C GLY A 116 -7.22 4.92 3.37
N TYR A 117 -6.50 6.00 3.66
CA TYR A 117 -5.83 6.17 4.96
C TYR A 117 -6.81 6.30 6.12
N ALA A 118 -7.98 6.90 5.92
CA ALA A 118 -9.03 6.93 6.95
C ALA A 118 -9.57 5.54 7.27
N ILE A 119 -9.68 4.66 6.26
CA ILE A 119 -10.02 3.24 6.48
C ILE A 119 -8.93 2.54 7.28
N LEU A 120 -7.66 2.70 6.89
CA LEU A 120 -6.53 2.10 7.60
C LEU A 120 -6.44 2.62 9.05
N GLU A 121 -6.65 3.91 9.26
CA GLU A 121 -6.70 4.51 10.60
C GLU A 121 -7.76 3.81 11.48
N SER A 122 -8.94 3.56 10.94
CA SER A 122 -10.02 2.87 11.66
C SER A 122 -9.64 1.43 12.00
N MET A 123 -8.99 0.70 11.11
CA MET A 123 -8.51 -0.67 11.33
C MET A 123 -7.46 -0.70 12.44
N VAL A 124 -6.43 0.12 12.34
CA VAL A 124 -5.34 0.21 13.34
C VAL A 124 -5.88 0.63 14.71
N ARG A 125 -6.80 1.61 14.76
CA ARG A 125 -7.45 2.08 16.01
C ARG A 125 -8.23 0.94 16.68
N LYS A 126 -8.98 0.15 15.92
CA LYS A 126 -9.69 -1.03 16.41
C LYS A 126 -8.72 -2.01 17.07
N ASP A 127 -7.60 -2.30 16.41
CA ASP A 127 -6.62 -3.27 16.89
C ASP A 127 -5.90 -2.77 18.16
N ILE A 128 -5.48 -1.49 18.20
CA ILE A 128 -4.89 -0.85 19.39
C ILE A 128 -5.85 -0.96 20.58
N ASN A 129 -7.13 -0.62 20.39
CA ASN A 129 -8.14 -0.70 21.45
C ASN A 129 -8.39 -2.14 21.90
N THR A 130 -8.42 -3.11 20.96
CA THR A 130 -8.62 -4.54 21.28
C THR A 130 -7.48 -5.07 22.13
N ILE A 131 -6.23 -4.62 21.87
CA ILE A 131 -5.04 -5.00 22.63
C ILE A 131 -4.97 -4.29 23.99
N GLY A 132 -5.63 -3.13 24.13
CA GLY A 132 -5.68 -2.35 25.37
C GLY A 132 -4.56 -1.33 25.52
N LEU A 133 -3.92 -0.92 24.42
CA LEU A 133 -3.00 0.22 24.37
C LEU A 133 -3.77 1.54 24.35
N ASP A 134 -3.13 2.64 24.74
CA ASP A 134 -3.69 3.99 24.69
C ASP A 134 -3.37 4.66 23.36
N VAL A 135 -4.39 4.97 22.58
CA VAL A 135 -4.25 5.61 21.25
C VAL A 135 -3.61 7.00 21.32
N SER A 136 -3.71 7.68 22.49
CA SER A 136 -3.21 9.04 22.69
C SER A 136 -1.70 9.11 22.91
N ILE A 137 -1.02 7.97 23.11
CA ILE A 137 0.40 7.88 23.42
C ILE A 137 1.15 7.30 22.26
N GLY A 138 1.59 8.15 21.34
CA GLY A 138 2.51 7.79 20.25
C GLY A 138 3.97 7.92 20.67
N TYR A 139 4.85 7.36 19.88
CA TYR A 139 6.31 7.41 20.11
C TYR A 139 7.03 8.28 19.10
N LEU A 140 6.57 8.28 17.86
CA LEU A 140 7.09 9.15 16.79
C LEU A 140 6.34 10.49 16.78
N HIS A 141 5.00 10.45 16.69
CA HIS A 141 4.17 11.66 16.69
C HIS A 141 3.93 12.16 18.12
N GLU A 142 3.90 13.49 18.26
CA GLU A 142 3.68 14.15 19.55
C GLU A 142 2.25 14.00 20.04
N ILE A 143 2.11 13.96 21.37
CA ILE A 143 0.80 14.00 22.04
C ILE A 143 0.18 15.36 21.78
N ALA A 144 -1.04 15.38 21.29
CA ALA A 144 -1.80 16.61 21.07
C ALA A 144 -3.28 16.39 21.38
N PRO A 145 -4.01 17.42 21.82
CA PRO A 145 -5.43 17.34 22.11
C PRO A 145 -6.22 16.80 20.92
N SER A 146 -7.13 15.87 21.18
CA SER A 146 -8.00 15.26 20.17
C SER A 146 -7.27 14.52 19.04
N LYS A 147 -5.99 14.19 19.21
CA LYS A 147 -5.21 13.39 18.27
C LYS A 147 -4.97 11.98 18.80
N HIS A 148 -4.65 11.08 17.91
CA HIS A 148 -4.37 9.68 18.22
C HIS A 148 -2.98 9.28 17.68
N PRO A 149 -1.91 9.85 18.27
CA PRO A 149 -0.56 9.69 17.72
C PRO A 149 -0.11 8.24 17.59
N LEU A 150 -0.49 7.32 18.48
CA LEU A 150 -0.15 5.90 18.32
C LEU A 150 -0.80 5.28 17.07
N VAL A 151 -2.02 5.71 16.74
CA VAL A 151 -2.69 5.25 15.51
C VAL A 151 -1.91 5.74 14.30
N TYR A 152 -1.45 7.00 14.32
CA TYR A 152 -0.63 7.56 13.23
C TYR A 152 0.72 6.86 13.12
N ASP A 153 1.37 6.56 14.23
CA ASP A 153 2.63 5.81 14.27
C ASP A 153 2.49 4.43 13.60
N LEU A 154 1.47 3.67 14.01
CA LEU A 154 1.33 2.28 13.57
C LEU A 154 0.71 2.15 12.18
N GLN A 155 -0.12 3.10 11.74
CA GLN A 155 -0.61 3.08 10.36
C GLN A 155 0.51 3.31 9.34
N GLU A 156 1.60 4.03 9.69
CA GLU A 156 2.74 4.22 8.80
C GLU A 156 3.33 2.89 8.30
N LEU A 157 3.26 1.84 9.10
CA LEU A 157 3.75 0.51 8.75
C LEU A 157 3.02 -0.10 7.55
N PHE A 158 1.74 0.26 7.36
CA PHE A 158 0.82 -0.36 6.39
C PHE A 158 0.30 0.60 5.31
N ARG A 159 0.75 1.87 5.29
CA ARG A 159 0.31 2.85 4.28
C ARG A 159 0.58 2.40 2.84
N TYR A 160 1.66 1.67 2.61
CA TYR A 160 2.02 1.12 1.31
C TYR A 160 0.92 0.23 0.70
N VAL A 161 0.09 -0.41 1.53
CA VAL A 161 -1.04 -1.23 1.06
C VAL A 161 -2.14 -0.34 0.46
N ILE A 162 -2.37 0.82 1.06
CA ILE A 162 -3.31 1.81 0.54
C ILE A 162 -2.78 2.41 -0.77
N ASP A 163 -1.49 2.76 -0.80
CA ASP A 163 -0.84 3.32 -1.99
C ASP A 163 -0.98 2.36 -3.17
N TYR A 164 -0.72 1.07 -2.94
CA TYR A 164 -0.92 0.03 -3.94
C TYR A 164 -2.40 -0.14 -4.34
N SER A 165 -3.33 -0.12 -3.38
CA SER A 165 -4.77 -0.22 -3.67
C SER A 165 -5.25 0.92 -4.57
N VAL A 166 -4.69 2.12 -4.40
CA VAL A 166 -4.97 3.26 -5.28
C VAL A 166 -4.38 3.03 -6.67
N ILE A 167 -3.14 2.53 -6.79
CA ILE A 167 -2.54 2.17 -8.08
C ILE A 167 -3.43 1.17 -8.82
N GLU A 168 -3.84 0.06 -8.16
CA GLU A 168 -4.73 -0.94 -8.76
C GLU A 168 -6.06 -0.34 -9.22
N LEU A 169 -6.60 0.61 -8.47
CA LEU A 169 -7.86 1.25 -8.84
C LEU A 169 -7.67 2.19 -10.05
N LEU A 170 -6.58 2.95 -10.12
CA LEU A 170 -6.27 3.82 -11.26
C LEU A 170 -6.05 3.03 -12.56
N GLU A 171 -5.53 1.80 -12.48
CA GLU A 171 -5.43 0.90 -13.64
C GLU A 171 -6.79 0.55 -14.27
N THR A 172 -7.89 0.73 -13.55
CA THR A 172 -9.25 0.57 -14.10
C THR A 172 -9.74 1.75 -14.94
N LYS A 173 -8.88 2.78 -15.11
CA LYS A 173 -9.13 3.99 -15.91
C LYS A 173 -10.29 4.83 -15.38
N LEU A 174 -10.17 5.28 -14.13
CA LEU A 174 -11.09 6.24 -13.52
C LEU A 174 -11.13 7.55 -14.34
N LYS A 175 -12.31 8.19 -14.32
CA LYS A 175 -12.57 9.48 -14.96
C LYS A 175 -12.83 10.57 -13.93
N LYS A 176 -12.69 11.84 -14.30
CA LYS A 176 -13.08 12.97 -13.44
C LYS A 176 -14.54 12.88 -12.98
N SER A 177 -15.43 12.32 -13.83
CA SER A 177 -16.82 12.09 -13.50
C SER A 177 -17.07 11.10 -12.37
N ASP A 178 -16.06 10.33 -11.94
CA ASP A 178 -16.15 9.37 -10.83
C ASP A 178 -15.95 10.05 -9.47
N PHE A 179 -15.73 11.36 -9.48
CA PHE A 179 -15.53 12.21 -8.32
C PHE A 179 -16.58 13.31 -8.25
N ILE A 180 -16.75 13.90 -7.07
CA ILE A 180 -17.58 15.07 -6.81
C ILE A 180 -16.63 16.21 -6.49
N THR A 181 -16.74 17.31 -7.25
CA THR A 181 -15.98 18.55 -6.98
C THR A 181 -16.93 19.56 -6.35
N THR A 182 -16.64 19.96 -5.11
CA THR A 182 -17.38 21.01 -4.40
C THR A 182 -16.39 22.12 -4.05
N GLY A 183 -16.44 23.25 -4.81
CA GLY A 183 -15.51 24.36 -4.64
C GLY A 183 -14.09 24.07 -5.16
N HIS A 184 -13.16 25.02 -4.97
CA HIS A 184 -11.83 24.98 -5.59
C HIS A 184 -10.86 23.89 -5.06
N TYR A 185 -11.16 23.27 -3.89
CA TYR A 185 -10.22 22.35 -3.22
C TYR A 185 -10.93 21.19 -2.52
N HIS A 186 -12.13 20.82 -2.98
CA HIS A 186 -12.94 19.81 -2.30
C HIS A 186 -13.31 18.69 -3.27
N ILE A 187 -12.39 17.80 -3.50
CA ILE A 187 -12.68 16.61 -4.33
C ILE A 187 -13.00 15.43 -3.39
N ARG A 188 -14.12 14.80 -3.64
CA ARG A 188 -14.62 13.62 -2.92
C ARG A 188 -14.90 12.47 -3.88
N LEU A 189 -14.82 11.25 -3.37
CA LEU A 189 -15.20 10.05 -4.13
C LEU A 189 -16.73 9.97 -4.25
N LYS A 190 -17.22 9.59 -5.44
CA LYS A 190 -18.58 9.09 -5.57
C LYS A 190 -18.75 7.75 -4.86
N PRO A 191 -19.98 7.37 -4.45
CA PRO A 191 -20.22 6.11 -3.72
C PRO A 191 -19.67 4.87 -4.41
N ASN A 192 -19.80 4.78 -5.73
CA ASN A 192 -19.28 3.66 -6.50
C ASN A 192 -17.73 3.62 -6.48
N THR A 193 -17.07 4.76 -6.60
CA THR A 193 -15.61 4.85 -6.53
C THR A 193 -15.10 4.46 -5.15
N ALA A 194 -15.77 4.94 -4.08
CA ALA A 194 -15.47 4.55 -2.71
C ALA A 194 -15.64 3.03 -2.50
N LYS A 195 -16.73 2.44 -3.01
CA LYS A 195 -16.97 0.98 -2.94
C LYS A 195 -15.84 0.19 -3.63
N LEU A 196 -15.42 0.60 -4.82
CA LEU A 196 -14.32 -0.04 -5.55
C LEU A 196 -12.99 0.05 -4.80
N LEU A 197 -12.70 1.20 -4.21
CA LEU A 197 -11.48 1.37 -3.39
C LEU A 197 -11.51 0.49 -2.15
N ILE A 198 -12.64 0.45 -1.43
CA ILE A 198 -12.83 -0.44 -0.27
C ILE A 198 -12.60 -1.90 -0.66
N GLU A 199 -13.12 -2.33 -1.81
CA GLU A 199 -12.93 -3.70 -2.30
C GLU A 199 -11.44 -4.00 -2.56
N LYS A 200 -10.70 -3.08 -3.20
CA LYS A 200 -9.26 -3.22 -3.41
C LYS A 200 -8.49 -3.33 -2.08
N ILE A 201 -8.77 -2.42 -1.15
CA ILE A 201 -8.14 -2.43 0.18
C ILE A 201 -8.41 -3.76 0.90
N LYS A 202 -9.67 -4.21 0.94
CA LYS A 202 -10.03 -5.50 1.56
C LYS A 202 -9.30 -6.68 0.91
N ASN A 203 -9.23 -6.71 -0.42
CA ASN A 203 -8.55 -7.79 -1.13
C ASN A 203 -7.06 -7.82 -0.80
N ASN A 204 -6.40 -6.67 -0.69
CA ASN A 204 -4.99 -6.57 -0.34
C ASN A 204 -4.72 -6.95 1.12
N PHE A 205 -5.56 -6.53 2.07
CA PHE A 205 -5.45 -6.96 3.46
C PHE A 205 -5.81 -8.43 3.69
N ASN A 206 -6.64 -9.02 2.85
CA ASN A 206 -6.97 -10.45 2.87
C ASN A 206 -5.93 -11.32 2.14
N GLN A 207 -4.95 -10.71 1.46
CA GLN A 207 -3.87 -11.47 0.83
C GLN A 207 -3.09 -12.25 1.88
N ARG A 208 -2.84 -13.53 1.58
CA ARG A 208 -2.14 -14.43 2.52
C ARG A 208 -0.65 -14.41 2.27
N TYR A 209 0.09 -14.39 3.37
CA TYR A 209 1.54 -14.44 3.43
C TYR A 209 1.99 -15.52 4.41
N GLU A 210 3.18 -16.06 4.21
CA GLU A 210 3.81 -16.91 5.20
C GLU A 210 4.25 -16.06 6.39
N PHE A 211 3.78 -16.44 7.58
CA PHE A 211 4.10 -15.79 8.83
C PHE A 211 4.19 -16.87 9.92
N ARG A 212 5.35 -17.00 10.58
CA ARG A 212 5.58 -18.01 11.62
C ARG A 212 5.20 -19.44 11.16
N ASN A 213 5.63 -19.81 9.94
CA ASN A 213 5.37 -21.13 9.31
C ASN A 213 3.88 -21.44 9.04
N LYS A 214 3.04 -20.45 8.98
CA LYS A 214 1.61 -20.59 8.64
C LYS A 214 1.17 -19.48 7.69
N GLN A 215 0.06 -19.70 7.01
CA GLN A 215 -0.53 -18.71 6.09
C GLN A 215 -1.50 -17.79 6.84
N TYR A 216 -1.13 -16.53 6.98
CA TYR A 216 -1.95 -15.48 7.59
C TYR A 216 -2.38 -14.43 6.58
N ALA A 217 -3.60 -13.90 6.72
CA ALA A 217 -3.99 -12.67 6.03
C ALA A 217 -3.17 -11.48 6.55
N LEU A 218 -2.87 -10.51 5.71
CA LEU A 218 -2.10 -9.32 6.11
C LEU A 218 -2.78 -8.55 7.26
N GLU A 219 -4.12 -8.52 7.30
CA GLU A 219 -4.88 -7.94 8.42
C GLU A 219 -4.54 -8.62 9.77
N ASN A 220 -4.40 -9.95 9.77
CA ASN A 220 -4.03 -10.68 10.98
C ASN A 220 -2.55 -10.43 11.36
N ILE A 221 -1.67 -10.26 10.38
CA ILE A 221 -0.27 -9.90 10.63
C ILE A 221 -0.20 -8.51 11.25
N MET A 222 -1.01 -7.54 10.76
CA MET A 222 -1.12 -6.21 11.35
C MET A 222 -1.52 -6.28 12.83
N PHE A 223 -2.51 -7.07 13.17
CA PHE A 223 -2.90 -7.29 14.57
C PHE A 223 -1.77 -7.87 15.42
N GLU A 224 -1.04 -8.89 14.90
CA GLU A 224 0.09 -9.50 15.60
C GLU A 224 1.25 -8.52 15.82
N ASP A 225 1.55 -7.66 14.84
CA ASP A 225 2.60 -6.66 14.97
C ASP A 225 2.25 -5.57 16.00
N ILE A 226 0.99 -5.13 16.04
CA ILE A 226 0.52 -4.21 17.09
C ILE A 226 0.59 -4.90 18.47
N ARG A 227 0.27 -6.20 18.53
CA ARG A 227 0.41 -7.00 19.74
C ARG A 227 1.87 -7.20 20.17
N GLU A 228 2.80 -7.24 19.23
CA GLU A 228 4.24 -7.33 19.53
C GLU A 228 4.75 -6.04 20.20
N LEU A 229 4.28 -4.87 19.76
CA LEU A 229 4.54 -3.61 20.46
C LEU A 229 4.04 -3.69 21.93
N SER A 230 2.84 -4.23 22.14
CA SER A 230 2.30 -4.43 23.49
C SER A 230 3.17 -5.34 24.33
N ARG A 231 3.64 -6.47 23.79
CA ARG A 231 4.55 -7.40 24.49
C ARG A 231 5.86 -6.73 24.90
N TYR A 232 6.43 -5.92 23.99
CA TYR A 232 7.62 -5.14 24.29
C TYR A 232 7.37 -4.12 25.42
N ILE A 233 6.26 -3.39 25.38
CA ILE A 233 5.91 -2.40 26.40
C ILE A 233 5.78 -3.02 27.80
N ILE A 234 5.18 -4.19 27.91
CA ILE A 234 5.00 -4.88 29.22
C ILE A 234 6.23 -5.68 29.67
N GLY A 235 7.26 -5.77 28.84
CA GLY A 235 8.52 -6.47 29.15
C GLY A 235 8.50 -7.97 28.85
N ASN A 236 7.52 -8.47 28.11
CA ASN A 236 7.43 -9.86 27.66
C ASN A 236 8.30 -10.15 26.42
N SER A 237 8.79 -9.10 25.76
CA SER A 237 9.78 -9.18 24.69
C SER A 237 10.95 -8.23 25.00
N LYS A 238 12.20 -8.68 24.75
CA LYS A 238 13.41 -7.87 24.94
C LYS A 238 13.64 -6.91 23.78
N HIS A 239 13.16 -7.26 22.60
CA HIS A 239 13.33 -6.51 21.37
C HIS A 239 11.98 -6.29 20.72
N LEU A 240 11.81 -5.12 20.10
CA LEU A 240 10.66 -4.82 19.26
C LEU A 240 11.06 -5.05 17.80
N GLU A 241 10.41 -5.99 17.15
CA GLU A 241 10.59 -6.26 15.73
C GLU A 241 9.23 -6.48 15.07
N PHE A 242 8.96 -5.71 14.03
CA PHE A 242 7.78 -5.88 13.20
C PHE A 242 8.09 -6.90 12.10
N SER A 243 7.13 -7.77 11.81
CA SER A 243 7.30 -8.91 10.91
C SER A 243 6.46 -8.80 9.63
N ILE A 244 6.25 -7.57 9.14
CA ILE A 244 5.48 -7.32 7.92
C ILE A 244 6.20 -7.97 6.73
N PRO A 245 5.51 -8.83 5.95
CA PRO A 245 6.09 -9.49 4.79
C PRO A 245 6.32 -8.51 3.65
N ASP A 246 7.24 -8.86 2.76
CA ASP A 246 7.44 -8.11 1.54
C ASP A 246 6.20 -8.17 0.64
N MET A 247 5.90 -7.06 -0.02
CA MET A 247 4.74 -6.93 -0.90
C MET A 247 4.84 -7.91 -2.07
N ALA A 248 3.83 -8.76 -2.23
CA ALA A 248 3.70 -9.63 -3.38
C ALA A 248 2.56 -9.13 -4.28
N ILE A 249 2.92 -8.50 -5.38
CA ILE A 249 1.93 -8.05 -6.38
C ILE A 249 1.55 -9.24 -7.25
N LYS A 250 0.36 -9.80 -6.98
CA LYS A 250 -0.25 -10.81 -7.84
C LYS A 250 -1.05 -10.13 -8.94
N ARG A 251 -0.37 -9.50 -9.89
CA ARG A 251 -1.06 -9.19 -11.13
C ARG A 251 -1.40 -10.51 -11.80
N ASN A 252 -2.67 -10.71 -12.20
CA ASN A 252 -2.94 -11.66 -13.25
C ASN A 252 -2.11 -11.21 -14.44
N ASP A 253 -0.97 -11.85 -14.68
CA ASP A 253 -0.08 -11.51 -15.75
C ASP A 253 -0.74 -11.81 -17.10
N ASN A 254 -1.63 -10.88 -17.46
CA ASN A 254 -2.28 -10.91 -18.75
C ASN A 254 -1.30 -10.55 -19.86
N SER A 255 -0.09 -10.05 -19.57
CA SER A 255 0.91 -9.73 -20.60
C SER A 255 1.50 -11.00 -21.19
N GLN A 256 1.98 -11.90 -20.36
CA GLN A 256 2.45 -13.21 -20.83
C GLN A 256 1.31 -14.02 -21.46
N ILE A 257 0.11 -13.96 -20.86
CA ILE A 257 -1.06 -14.61 -21.45
C ILE A 257 -1.46 -13.95 -22.76
N ARG A 258 -1.34 -12.64 -22.92
CA ARG A 258 -1.57 -11.92 -24.18
C ARG A 258 -0.56 -12.31 -25.25
N GLU A 259 0.72 -12.32 -24.95
CA GLU A 259 1.77 -12.80 -25.86
C GLU A 259 1.53 -14.26 -26.26
N ARG A 260 1.21 -15.11 -25.31
CA ARG A 260 0.88 -16.53 -25.56
C ARG A 260 -0.37 -16.69 -26.44
N ILE A 261 -1.43 -15.91 -26.19
CA ILE A 261 -2.63 -15.93 -27.06
C ILE A 261 -2.28 -15.47 -28.48
N MET A 262 -1.42 -14.47 -28.62
CA MET A 262 -0.98 -13.98 -29.93
C MET A 262 -0.11 -14.98 -30.67
N SER A 263 0.66 -15.81 -29.97
CA SER A 263 1.51 -16.86 -30.54
C SER A 263 0.79 -18.18 -30.84
N ILE A 264 -0.50 -18.32 -30.50
CA ILE A 264 -1.29 -19.53 -30.79
C ILE A 264 -1.66 -19.54 -32.28
N ASP A 265 -1.03 -20.44 -33.03
CA ASP A 265 -1.38 -20.75 -34.40
C ASP A 265 -2.58 -21.77 -34.49
N PRO A 266 -3.08 -22.08 -35.71
CA PRO A 266 -4.20 -23.01 -35.89
C PRO A 266 -3.93 -24.44 -35.38
N GLU A 267 -2.67 -24.93 -35.45
CA GLU A 267 -2.30 -26.27 -34.98
C GLU A 267 -2.27 -26.32 -33.45
N LYS A 268 -1.57 -25.38 -32.82
CA LYS A 268 -1.49 -25.24 -31.38
C LYS A 268 -2.86 -24.99 -30.75
N ARG A 269 -3.76 -24.28 -31.47
CA ARG A 269 -5.16 -24.10 -31.06
C ARG A 269 -5.91 -25.43 -30.94
N LYS A 270 -5.74 -26.32 -31.94
CA LYS A 270 -6.40 -27.66 -31.96
C LYS A 270 -5.88 -28.48 -30.77
N GLU A 271 -4.58 -28.48 -30.58
CA GLU A 271 -3.91 -29.17 -29.46
C GLU A 271 -4.38 -28.72 -28.08
N LEU A 272 -4.57 -27.41 -27.90
CA LEU A 272 -5.08 -26.80 -26.67
C LEU A 272 -6.61 -26.91 -26.52
N LYS A 273 -7.30 -27.47 -27.53
CA LYS A 273 -8.77 -27.58 -27.59
C LYS A 273 -9.45 -26.23 -27.30
N ILE A 274 -8.95 -25.14 -27.92
CA ILE A 274 -9.53 -23.80 -27.82
C ILE A 274 -10.43 -23.58 -29.07
N ASN A 275 -11.64 -23.02 -28.85
CA ASN A 275 -12.57 -22.71 -29.93
C ASN A 275 -11.99 -21.59 -30.82
N LYS A 276 -12.12 -21.70 -32.15
CA LYS A 276 -11.62 -20.75 -33.16
C LYS A 276 -12.19 -19.33 -32.92
N SER A 277 -13.48 -19.21 -32.66
CA SER A 277 -14.14 -17.93 -32.41
C SER A 277 -13.64 -17.29 -31.11
N THR A 278 -13.42 -18.08 -30.06
CA THR A 278 -12.88 -17.60 -28.79
C THR A 278 -11.47 -17.06 -28.93
N LEU A 279 -10.59 -17.81 -29.63
CA LEU A 279 -9.21 -17.36 -29.86
C LEU A 279 -9.16 -16.09 -30.71
N TRP A 280 -9.91 -16.08 -31.83
CA TRP A 280 -9.97 -14.93 -32.72
C TRP A 280 -10.47 -13.67 -32.00
N TYR A 281 -11.53 -13.79 -31.20
CA TYR A 281 -12.09 -12.67 -30.41
C TYR A 281 -11.07 -12.12 -29.40
N GLN A 282 -10.32 -13.00 -28.74
CA GLN A 282 -9.30 -12.60 -27.80
C GLN A 282 -8.11 -11.92 -28.49
N GLN A 283 -7.61 -12.48 -29.60
CA GLN A 283 -6.55 -11.89 -30.40
C GLN A 283 -6.95 -10.52 -30.96
N LYS A 284 -8.20 -10.37 -31.42
CA LYS A 284 -8.76 -9.09 -31.88
C LYS A 284 -8.77 -8.05 -30.75
N LYS A 285 -9.24 -8.40 -29.56
CA LYS A 285 -9.23 -7.50 -28.39
C LYS A 285 -7.81 -7.08 -27.99
N ILE A 286 -6.83 -7.98 -28.08
CA ILE A 286 -5.44 -7.67 -27.78
C ILE A 286 -4.90 -6.64 -28.79
N LYS A 287 -5.16 -6.84 -30.10
CA LYS A 287 -4.76 -5.90 -31.16
C LYS A 287 -5.40 -4.52 -30.99
N GLU A 288 -6.64 -4.47 -30.50
CA GLU A 288 -7.37 -3.23 -30.24
C GLU A 288 -7.03 -2.58 -28.88
N GLY A 289 -6.07 -3.11 -28.10
CA GLY A 289 -5.68 -2.59 -26.79
C GLY A 289 -6.76 -2.69 -25.71
N LYS A 290 -7.83 -3.47 -25.94
CA LYS A 290 -8.97 -3.61 -25.04
C LYS A 290 -8.72 -4.60 -23.90
N THR A 291 -9.35 -4.36 -22.75
CA THR A 291 -9.33 -5.29 -21.60
C THR A 291 -9.94 -6.64 -21.96
N MET A 292 -9.26 -7.70 -21.55
CA MET A 292 -9.62 -9.07 -21.89
C MET A 292 -10.05 -9.83 -20.62
N LYS A 293 -11.27 -10.39 -20.64
CA LYS A 293 -11.70 -11.38 -19.64
C LYS A 293 -11.47 -12.77 -20.21
N ILE A 294 -10.50 -13.51 -19.65
CA ILE A 294 -10.25 -14.90 -20.04
C ILE A 294 -10.96 -15.80 -19.04
N CYS A 295 -11.77 -16.72 -19.55
CA CYS A 295 -12.40 -17.76 -18.72
C CYS A 295 -11.29 -18.64 -18.09
N ASN A 296 -11.44 -18.97 -16.80
CA ASN A 296 -10.46 -19.78 -16.06
C ASN A 296 -10.13 -21.10 -16.78
N LYS A 297 -11.09 -21.76 -17.45
CA LYS A 297 -10.85 -22.95 -18.26
C LYS A 297 -9.88 -22.70 -19.41
N THR A 298 -9.94 -21.54 -20.06
CA THR A 298 -9.03 -21.18 -21.16
C THR A 298 -7.68 -20.75 -20.61
N LYS A 299 -7.63 -20.08 -19.48
CA LYS A 299 -6.41 -19.68 -18.79
C LYS A 299 -5.59 -20.90 -18.39
N VAL A 300 -6.19 -21.87 -17.75
CA VAL A 300 -5.56 -23.14 -17.35
C VAL A 300 -5.03 -23.92 -18.55
N LYS A 301 -5.76 -23.94 -19.70
CA LYS A 301 -5.27 -24.61 -20.93
C LYS A 301 -4.04 -23.95 -21.52
N ILE A 302 -3.92 -22.64 -21.38
CA ILE A 302 -2.76 -21.86 -21.87
C ILE A 302 -1.56 -21.99 -20.91
N GLU A 303 -1.81 -22.13 -19.62
CA GLU A 303 -0.79 -22.22 -18.56
C GLU A 303 -0.22 -23.65 -18.39
N LEU A 304 -1.05 -24.69 -18.44
CA LEU A 304 -0.67 -26.07 -18.09
C LEU A 304 0.23 -26.81 -19.08
N LYS A 305 0.51 -26.30 -20.29
CA LYS A 305 1.39 -26.98 -21.28
C LYS A 305 2.79 -26.36 -21.41
N ILE A 306 3.29 -25.68 -20.40
CA ILE A 306 4.62 -25.05 -20.40
C ILE A 306 5.59 -25.72 -19.41
N THR A 307 5.13 -26.74 -18.72
CA THR A 307 5.96 -27.54 -17.79
C THR A 307 6.32 -28.92 -18.39
N LYS A 308 6.44 -29.00 -19.71
CA LYS A 308 7.06 -30.15 -20.37
C LYS A 308 8.07 -29.71 -21.41
#